data_cb83cc90cb396dcdda09a65ad7e42a73
#
_entry.id   cb83cc90cb396dcdda09a65ad7e42a73
#
_cell.length_a   1.000
_cell.length_b   1.000
_cell.length_c   1.000
_cell.angle_alpha   90.00
_cell.angle_beta   90.00
_cell.angle_gamma   90.00
#
_symmetry.space_group_name_H-M   'P 1'
#
loop_
_entity.id
_entity.type
_entity.pdbx_description
1 polymer ?
#
loop_
_entity_poly.entity_id
_entity_poly.type
_entity_poly.pdbx_seq_one_letter_code
_entity_poly.pdbx_strand_id
1 'polypeptide(L)'
;MSINYEIHTISNSQGSGTARHFARIVEGSPMSAQQLEHLIQDNSTLKKGDIEATLSELREQMVRELSQGHRFYIPNVGYFSLSVKLDADGKAVEKVSSGDLRLHNINFRPEASLLQEVGSKVRFRRARLTSKSVVHQLADRLRF
;
A
#
# COMPACT_ATOMS: atom_id res chain seq x y z
N MET A 1 8.13 -20.67 -3.03
CA MET A 1 8.19 -19.83 -1.80
C MET A 1 6.79 -19.58 -1.29
N SER A 2 6.59 -19.51 0.02
CA SER A 2 5.30 -19.21 0.63
C SER A 2 5.40 -17.96 1.50
N ILE A 3 4.34 -17.15 1.49
CA ILE A 3 4.22 -15.95 2.30
C ILE A 3 3.69 -16.35 3.67
N ASN A 4 4.37 -15.91 4.72
CA ASN A 4 3.91 -16.14 6.07
C ASN A 4 2.77 -15.17 6.42
N TYR A 5 1.75 -15.66 7.12
CA TYR A 5 0.66 -14.83 7.62
C TYR A 5 0.35 -15.14 9.08
N GLU A 6 -0.23 -14.17 9.76
CA GLU A 6 -0.74 -14.27 11.12
C GLU A 6 -2.25 -14.00 11.13
N ILE A 7 -2.94 -14.61 12.08
CA ILE A 7 -4.36 -14.34 12.32
C ILE A 7 -4.48 -13.48 13.58
N HIS A 8 -5.17 -12.37 13.43
CA HIS A 8 -5.50 -11.45 14.50
C HIS A 8 -7.00 -11.50 14.80
N THR A 9 -7.34 -11.33 16.04
CA THR A 9 -8.73 -11.31 16.50
C THR A 9 -9.01 -9.96 17.14
N ILE A 10 -10.09 -9.31 16.71
CA ILE A 10 -10.64 -8.14 17.38
C ILE A 10 -11.87 -8.60 18.14
N SER A 11 -11.83 -8.50 19.47
CA SER A 11 -13.00 -8.68 20.31
C SER A 11 -13.71 -7.33 20.45
N ASN A 12 -14.99 -7.27 20.09
CA ASN A 12 -15.80 -6.10 20.39
C ASN A 12 -16.04 -6.03 21.90
N SER A 13 -15.53 -5.00 22.56
CA SER A 13 -15.71 -4.74 23.98
C SER A 13 -17.13 -4.26 24.36
N GLN A 14 -18.00 -4.07 23.39
CA GLN A 14 -19.40 -3.68 23.61
C GLN A 14 -20.35 -4.79 23.16
N GLY A 15 -20.65 -5.70 24.07
CA GLY A 15 -21.82 -6.60 24.11
C GLY A 15 -22.17 -7.37 22.82
N SER A 16 -22.26 -8.69 22.93
CA SER A 16 -22.85 -9.67 21.96
C SER A 16 -22.27 -9.73 20.55
N GLY A 17 -21.11 -9.18 20.28
CA GLY A 17 -20.47 -9.27 18.97
C GLY A 17 -19.57 -10.49 18.85
N THR A 18 -19.77 -11.30 17.80
CA THR A 18 -18.86 -12.35 17.37
C THR A 18 -17.46 -11.75 17.15
N ALA A 19 -16.44 -12.36 17.74
CA ALA A 19 -15.04 -11.99 17.48
C ALA A 19 -14.75 -12.02 15.96
N ARG A 20 -14.17 -10.95 15.43
CA ARG A 20 -13.77 -10.89 14.01
C ARG A 20 -12.32 -11.29 13.89
N HIS A 21 -12.06 -12.21 12.96
CA HIS A 21 -10.72 -12.63 12.62
C HIS A 21 -10.29 -11.97 11.30
N PHE A 22 -9.05 -11.55 11.22
CA PHE A 22 -8.45 -11.08 9.98
C PHE A 22 -7.02 -11.59 9.84
N ALA A 23 -6.60 -11.82 8.61
CA ALA A 23 -5.26 -12.24 8.30
C ALA A 23 -4.38 -11.02 7.98
N ARG A 24 -3.13 -11.07 8.44
CA ARG A 24 -2.11 -10.10 8.10
C ARG A 24 -0.87 -10.82 7.59
N ILE A 25 -0.30 -10.32 6.50
CA ILE A 25 0.96 -10.84 5.95
C ILE A 25 2.09 -10.42 6.89
N VAL A 26 3.00 -11.35 7.17
CA VAL A 26 4.28 -11.03 7.79
C VAL A 26 5.18 -10.48 6.70
N GLU A 27 5.30 -9.17 6.66
CA GLU A 27 6.07 -8.48 5.63
C GLU A 27 7.58 -8.70 5.82
N GLY A 28 8.26 -8.95 4.71
CA GLY A 28 9.73 -8.95 4.67
C GLY A 28 10.28 -7.54 4.53
N SER A 29 11.59 -7.42 4.53
CA SER A 29 12.25 -6.14 4.22
C SER A 29 11.94 -5.71 2.79
N PRO A 30 11.66 -4.42 2.56
CA PRO A 30 11.44 -3.91 1.21
C PRO A 30 12.71 -4.04 0.37
N MET A 31 12.53 -4.25 -0.93
CA MET A 31 13.64 -4.18 -1.88
C MET A 31 14.25 -2.78 -1.88
N SER A 32 15.58 -2.68 -1.81
CA SER A 32 16.27 -1.40 -1.92
C SER A 32 16.30 -0.89 -3.36
N ALA A 33 16.51 0.42 -3.54
CA ALA A 33 16.69 1.02 -4.86
C ALA A 33 17.83 0.36 -5.64
N GLN A 34 18.95 0.09 -4.99
CA GLN A 34 20.10 -0.57 -5.60
C GLN A 34 19.78 -2.00 -6.08
N GLN A 35 19.03 -2.76 -5.29
CA GLN A 35 18.59 -4.10 -5.70
C GLN A 35 17.67 -4.05 -6.91
N LEU A 36 16.74 -3.09 -6.96
CA LEU A 36 15.87 -2.89 -8.11
C LEU A 36 16.67 -2.53 -9.36
N GLU A 37 17.60 -1.58 -9.26
CA GLU A 37 18.47 -1.17 -10.36
C GLU A 37 19.28 -2.34 -10.90
N HIS A 38 19.88 -3.16 -10.03
CA HIS A 38 20.62 -4.36 -10.42
C HIS A 38 19.76 -5.35 -11.18
N LEU A 39 18.56 -5.65 -10.68
CA LEU A 39 17.64 -6.60 -11.32
C LEU A 39 17.21 -6.10 -12.71
N ILE A 40 16.94 -4.81 -12.86
CA ILE A 40 16.57 -4.24 -14.16
C ILE A 40 17.78 -4.29 -15.12
N GLN A 41 18.96 -3.95 -14.62
CA GLN A 41 20.20 -3.98 -15.42
C GLN A 41 20.52 -5.41 -15.91
N ASP A 42 20.38 -6.41 -15.04
CA ASP A 42 20.65 -7.79 -15.39
C ASP A 42 19.67 -8.38 -16.41
N ASN A 43 18.44 -7.86 -16.43
CA ASN A 43 17.36 -8.34 -17.30
C ASN A 43 17.05 -7.42 -18.49
N SER A 44 17.85 -6.39 -18.71
CA SER A 44 17.66 -5.44 -19.80
C SER A 44 19.00 -4.96 -20.39
N THR A 45 18.93 -4.18 -21.43
CA THR A 45 20.11 -3.51 -22.03
C THR A 45 20.42 -2.14 -21.40
N LEU A 46 19.61 -1.73 -20.40
CA LEU A 46 19.74 -0.43 -19.76
C LEU A 46 20.93 -0.43 -18.79
N LYS A 47 21.65 0.70 -18.78
CA LYS A 47 22.68 0.96 -17.79
C LYS A 47 22.06 1.62 -16.55
N LYS A 48 22.78 1.61 -15.45
CA LYS A 48 22.34 2.22 -14.18
C LYS A 48 21.81 3.64 -14.34
N GLY A 49 22.56 4.50 -15.05
CA GLY A 49 22.15 5.89 -15.29
C GLY A 49 20.86 6.02 -16.10
N ASP A 50 20.62 5.12 -17.05
CA ASP A 50 19.38 5.11 -17.83
C ASP A 50 18.18 4.71 -16.96
N ILE A 51 18.40 3.77 -16.04
CA ILE A 51 17.36 3.31 -15.10
C ILE A 51 17.01 4.43 -14.12
N GLU A 52 18.00 5.07 -13.51
CA GLU A 52 17.80 6.20 -12.59
C GLU A 52 17.07 7.36 -13.28
N ALA A 53 17.48 7.71 -14.51
CA ALA A 53 16.84 8.76 -15.28
C ALA A 53 15.38 8.41 -15.63
N THR A 54 15.11 7.17 -16.03
CA THR A 54 13.76 6.70 -16.36
C THR A 54 12.84 6.75 -15.14
N LEU A 55 13.29 6.27 -13.98
CA LEU A 55 12.51 6.29 -12.74
C LEU A 55 12.25 7.73 -12.25
N SER A 56 13.24 8.61 -12.41
CA SER A 56 13.10 10.03 -12.06
C SER A 56 12.07 10.71 -12.97
N GLU A 57 12.14 10.50 -14.26
CA GLU A 57 11.17 11.03 -15.21
C GLU A 57 9.76 10.50 -14.97
N LEU A 58 9.63 9.19 -14.71
CA LEU A 58 8.35 8.59 -14.34
C LEU A 58 7.72 9.27 -13.12
N ARG A 59 8.52 9.54 -12.09
CA ARG A 59 8.09 10.26 -10.90
C ARG A 59 7.64 11.69 -11.22
N GLU A 60 8.38 12.41 -12.04
CA GLU A 60 8.04 13.79 -12.41
C GLU A 60 6.72 13.85 -13.20
N GLN A 61 6.52 12.95 -14.16
CA GLN A 61 5.26 12.85 -14.89
C GLN A 61 4.09 12.48 -13.98
N MET A 62 4.30 11.58 -13.02
CA MET A 62 3.28 11.23 -12.02
C MET A 62 2.88 12.45 -11.18
N VAL A 63 3.84 13.21 -10.67
CA VAL A 63 3.58 14.44 -9.91
C VAL A 63 2.79 15.43 -10.75
N ARG A 64 3.19 15.63 -11.99
CA ARG A 64 2.55 16.57 -12.91
C ARG A 64 1.09 16.21 -13.17
N GLU A 65 0.82 14.99 -13.56
CA GLU A 65 -0.53 14.53 -13.94
C GLU A 65 -1.47 14.49 -12.72
N LEU A 66 -0.99 13.95 -11.60
CA LEU A 66 -1.77 13.89 -10.37
C LEU A 66 -2.08 15.30 -9.82
N SER A 67 -1.15 16.24 -9.93
CA SER A 67 -1.38 17.63 -9.51
C SER A 67 -2.44 18.36 -10.32
N GLN A 68 -2.74 17.88 -11.53
CA GLN A 68 -3.82 18.38 -12.38
C GLN A 68 -5.15 17.63 -12.14
N GLY A 69 -5.18 16.68 -11.20
CA GLY A 69 -6.37 15.87 -10.91
C GLY A 69 -6.56 14.70 -11.86
N HIS A 70 -5.61 14.43 -12.74
CA HIS A 70 -5.67 13.28 -13.63
C HIS A 70 -5.25 12.01 -12.90
N ARG A 71 -5.81 10.87 -13.30
CA ARG A 71 -5.29 9.56 -12.90
C ARG A 71 -4.05 9.26 -13.71
N PHE A 72 -3.03 8.71 -13.07
CA PHE A 72 -1.79 8.32 -13.72
C PHE A 72 -1.75 6.81 -13.94
N TYR A 73 -1.61 6.40 -15.20
CA TYR A 73 -1.58 5.00 -15.58
C TYR A 73 -0.16 4.55 -15.92
N ILE A 74 0.30 3.49 -15.26
CA ILE A 74 1.52 2.77 -15.64
C ILE A 74 1.08 1.48 -16.35
N PRO A 75 1.43 1.29 -17.63
CA PRO A 75 1.06 0.09 -18.39
C PRO A 75 1.45 -1.20 -17.68
N ASN A 76 0.53 -2.16 -17.64
CA ASN A 76 0.68 -3.47 -17.01
C ASN A 76 0.89 -3.44 -15.48
N VAL A 77 0.80 -2.28 -14.86
CA VAL A 77 0.94 -2.09 -13.42
C VAL A 77 -0.38 -1.64 -12.81
N GLY A 78 -0.88 -0.47 -13.18
CA GLY A 78 -2.14 0.04 -12.67
C GLY A 78 -2.25 1.55 -12.67
N TYR A 79 -3.21 2.05 -11.89
CA TYR A 79 -3.60 3.45 -11.82
C TYR A 79 -3.29 4.04 -10.46
N PHE A 80 -2.79 5.26 -10.49
CA PHE A 80 -2.67 6.13 -9.33
C PHE A 80 -3.71 7.24 -9.40
N SER A 81 -4.30 7.59 -8.28
CA SER A 81 -5.30 8.65 -8.17
C SER A 81 -5.20 9.35 -6.83
N LEU A 82 -5.63 10.61 -6.78
CA LEU A 82 -5.70 11.35 -5.53
C LEU A 82 -6.99 11.05 -4.79
N SER A 83 -6.92 11.05 -3.47
CA SER A 83 -8.06 11.17 -2.58
C SER A 83 -7.93 12.40 -1.71
N VAL A 84 -9.04 13.04 -1.43
CA VAL A 84 -9.12 14.23 -0.58
C VAL A 84 -9.94 13.93 0.66
N LYS A 85 -9.64 14.64 1.72
CA LYS A 85 -10.40 14.67 2.96
C LYS A 85 -11.05 16.04 3.12
N LEU A 86 -12.31 16.03 3.48
CA LEU A 86 -13.05 17.23 3.83
C LEU A 86 -12.92 17.46 5.34
N ASP A 87 -12.50 18.65 5.71
CA ASP A 87 -12.38 19.11 7.10
C ASP A 87 -13.33 20.28 7.31
N ALA A 88 -14.62 19.96 7.35
CA ALA A 88 -15.70 20.96 7.37
C ALA A 88 -16.73 20.64 8.46
N ASP A 89 -16.28 20.17 9.63
CA ASP A 89 -17.15 19.82 10.75
C ASP A 89 -18.03 21.01 11.17
N GLY A 90 -19.34 20.80 11.20
CA GLY A 90 -20.32 21.81 11.58
C GLY A 90 -20.64 22.88 10.51
N LYS A 91 -20.03 22.82 9.33
CA LYS A 91 -20.36 23.71 8.22
C LYS A 91 -21.54 23.20 7.40
N ALA A 92 -22.42 24.11 7.00
CA ALA A 92 -23.42 23.81 5.99
C ALA A 92 -22.74 23.56 4.62
N VAL A 93 -23.30 22.68 3.79
CA VAL A 93 -22.72 22.27 2.50
C VAL A 93 -22.39 23.48 1.61
N GLU A 94 -23.24 24.51 1.62
CA GLU A 94 -23.08 25.74 0.81
C GLU A 94 -21.92 26.60 1.26
N LYS A 95 -21.42 26.39 2.49
CA LYS A 95 -20.29 27.13 3.07
C LYS A 95 -18.96 26.38 2.95
N VAL A 96 -18.98 25.14 2.44
CA VAL A 96 -17.78 24.36 2.20
C VAL A 96 -17.01 24.96 1.03
N SER A 97 -15.72 25.20 1.23
CA SER A 97 -14.85 25.79 0.23
C SER A 97 -13.62 24.91 -0.02
N SER A 98 -12.83 25.26 -1.03
CA SER A 98 -11.56 24.58 -1.33
C SER A 98 -10.56 24.63 -0.16
N GLY A 99 -10.66 25.63 0.71
CA GLY A 99 -9.84 25.72 1.92
C GLY A 99 -10.13 24.63 2.97
N ASP A 100 -11.27 23.97 2.88
CA ASP A 100 -11.66 22.86 3.77
C ASP A 100 -11.20 21.51 3.24
N LEU A 101 -10.60 21.46 2.05
CA LEU A 101 -10.09 20.25 1.42
C LEU A 101 -8.60 20.06 1.70
N ARG A 102 -8.22 18.84 2.01
CA ARG A 102 -6.81 18.43 2.12
C ARG A 102 -6.55 17.20 1.29
N LEU A 103 -5.36 17.13 0.70
CA LEU A 103 -4.89 15.89 0.12
C LEU A 103 -4.80 14.83 1.22
N HIS A 104 -5.49 13.72 1.03
CA HIS A 104 -5.48 12.62 1.99
C HIS A 104 -4.43 11.58 1.61
N ASN A 105 -4.46 11.11 0.37
CA ASN A 105 -3.56 10.05 -0.06
C ASN A 105 -3.45 9.99 -1.59
N ILE A 106 -2.42 9.30 -2.05
CA ILE A 106 -2.30 8.80 -3.41
C ILE A 106 -2.66 7.31 -3.35
N ASN A 107 -3.77 6.95 -3.99
CA ASN A 107 -4.27 5.58 -4.02
C ASN A 107 -3.75 4.87 -5.26
N PHE A 108 -3.38 3.61 -5.08
CA PHE A 108 -3.00 2.72 -6.16
C PHE A 108 -4.07 1.66 -6.38
N ARG A 109 -4.46 1.48 -7.64
CA ARG A 109 -5.34 0.39 -8.09
C ARG A 109 -4.59 -0.46 -9.10
N PRO A 110 -4.28 -1.71 -8.79
CA PRO A 110 -3.57 -2.59 -9.70
C PRO A 110 -4.42 -2.89 -10.93
N GLU A 111 -3.75 -3.10 -12.05
CA GLU A 111 -4.38 -3.66 -13.23
C GLU A 111 -4.75 -5.13 -12.96
N ALA A 112 -5.86 -5.58 -13.54
CA ALA A 112 -6.38 -6.93 -13.30
C ALA A 112 -5.35 -8.02 -13.63
N SER A 113 -4.60 -7.84 -14.70
CA SER A 113 -3.55 -8.76 -15.12
C SER A 113 -2.43 -8.91 -14.08
N LEU A 114 -2.00 -7.79 -13.47
CA LEU A 114 -0.99 -7.81 -12.39
C LEU A 114 -1.52 -8.58 -11.18
N LEU A 115 -2.74 -8.28 -10.76
CA LEU A 115 -3.36 -8.93 -9.61
C LEU A 115 -3.52 -10.44 -9.82
N GLN A 116 -3.96 -10.86 -11.01
CA GLN A 116 -4.10 -12.27 -11.37
C GLN A 116 -2.76 -13.00 -11.42
N GLU A 117 -1.73 -12.39 -11.99
CA GLU A 117 -0.41 -12.99 -12.08
C GLU A 117 0.22 -13.17 -10.70
N VAL A 118 0.19 -12.17 -9.85
CA VAL A 118 0.66 -12.27 -8.47
C VAL A 118 -0.14 -13.33 -7.72
N GLY A 119 -1.48 -13.31 -7.83
CA GLY A 119 -2.36 -14.26 -7.17
C GLY A 119 -2.09 -15.72 -7.57
N SER A 120 -1.71 -15.98 -8.83
CA SER A 120 -1.37 -17.32 -9.30
C SER A 120 -0.07 -17.87 -8.70
N LYS A 121 0.85 -17.00 -8.33
CA LYS A 121 2.19 -17.35 -7.79
C LYS A 121 2.22 -17.41 -6.26
N VAL A 122 1.30 -16.72 -5.61
CA VAL A 122 1.26 -16.63 -4.14
C VAL A 122 0.83 -17.95 -3.52
N ARG A 123 1.55 -18.37 -2.48
CA ARG A 123 1.18 -19.47 -1.58
C ARG A 123 1.31 -18.99 -0.16
N PHE A 124 0.34 -19.34 0.69
CA PHE A 124 0.31 -18.88 2.08
C PHE A 124 0.70 -20.01 3.04
N ARG A 125 1.44 -19.66 4.07
CA ARG A 125 1.79 -20.51 5.19
C ARG A 125 1.59 -19.76 6.50
N ARG A 126 0.90 -20.38 7.45
CA ARG A 126 0.71 -19.77 8.76
C ARG A 126 2.05 -19.66 9.48
N ALA A 127 2.37 -18.46 9.94
CA ALA A 127 3.57 -18.24 10.75
C ALA A 127 3.47 -19.01 12.06
N ARG A 128 4.58 -19.60 12.49
CA ARG A 128 4.67 -20.16 13.84
C ARG A 128 4.72 -18.98 14.81
N LEU A 129 3.94 -19.08 15.90
CA LEU A 129 4.01 -18.09 16.99
C LEU A 129 5.43 -18.11 17.55
N THR A 130 6.17 -17.04 17.31
CA THR A 130 7.46 -16.80 17.96
C THR A 130 7.24 -15.93 19.18
N SER A 131 8.16 -15.99 20.15
CA SER A 131 8.09 -15.14 21.38
C SER A 131 7.95 -13.64 21.04
N LYS A 132 8.48 -13.17 19.91
CA LYS A 132 8.32 -11.79 19.42
C LYS A 132 6.89 -11.49 18.97
N SER A 133 6.19 -12.42 18.33
CA SER A 133 4.79 -12.22 17.92
C SER A 133 3.85 -12.17 19.12
N VAL A 134 4.15 -12.92 20.16
CA VAL A 134 3.38 -12.90 21.42
C VAL A 134 3.56 -11.55 22.14
N VAL A 135 4.78 -11.03 22.19
CA VAL A 135 5.07 -9.71 22.80
C VAL A 135 4.37 -8.58 22.02
N HIS A 136 4.33 -8.66 20.68
CA HIS A 136 3.65 -7.64 19.87
C HIS A 136 2.12 -7.70 20.06
N GLN A 137 1.54 -8.89 20.15
CA GLN A 137 0.12 -9.07 20.47
C GLN A 137 -0.23 -8.57 21.88
N LEU A 138 0.67 -8.70 22.85
CA LEU A 138 0.51 -8.16 24.19
C LEU A 138 0.64 -6.64 24.23
N ALA A 139 1.57 -6.08 23.44
CA ALA A 139 1.76 -4.63 23.33
C ALA A 139 0.55 -3.95 22.67
N ASP A 140 -0.07 -4.56 21.66
CA ASP A 140 -1.29 -4.05 21.03
C ASP A 140 -2.52 -4.16 21.97
N ARG A 141 -2.52 -5.11 22.90
CA ARG A 141 -3.55 -5.22 23.96
C ARG A 141 -3.39 -4.18 25.06
N LEU A 142 -2.20 -3.66 25.27
CA LEU A 142 -1.88 -2.66 26.33
C LEU A 142 -1.89 -1.22 25.82
N ARG A 143 -2.05 -1.00 24.52
CA ARG A 143 -2.30 0.34 23.97
C ARG A 143 -3.78 0.67 24.07
N PHE A 144 -4.07 1.38 25.15
CA PHE A 144 -5.33 2.11 25.31
C PHE A 144 -5.30 3.41 24.53
#